data_abfa90ada0c8d418a4a8b684c7d4f290
#
_entry.id   abfa90ada0c8d418a4a8b684c7d4f290
#
_cell.length_a   1.000
_cell.length_b   1.000
_cell.length_c   1.000
_cell.angle_alpha   90.00
_cell.angle_beta   90.00
_cell.angle_gamma   90.00
#
_symmetry.space_group_name_H-M   'P 1'
#
loop_
_entity.id
_entity.type
_entity.pdbx_description
1 polymer ?
#
loop_
_entity_poly.entity_id
_entity_poly.type
_entity_poly.pdbx_seq_one_letter_code
_entity_poly.pdbx_strand_id
1 'polypeptide(L)'
;MKNSTEPFLDPVFLCKLIVGIGEVAQITGIPIRQIRYWEDKGIIKSLTEEEGKNRRYDYVNIKKMLMIKLFLDEGFTLDTAAVKVQERITFFEETFQKLQEASATNTD
;
A
#
# COMPACT_ATOMS: atom_id res chain seq x y z
N MET A 1 -16.64 -10.19 -18.87
CA MET A 1 -17.89 -10.01 -18.16
C MET A 1 -17.72 -9.19 -16.91
N LYS A 2 -18.60 -8.26 -16.71
CA LYS A 2 -18.51 -7.42 -15.55
C LYS A 2 -19.21 -8.05 -14.36
N ASN A 3 -18.68 -7.85 -13.19
CA ASN A 3 -19.37 -8.28 -11.99
C ASN A 3 -19.71 -7.06 -11.14
N SER A 4 -20.60 -7.25 -10.21
CA SER A 4 -21.18 -6.16 -9.45
C SER A 4 -20.17 -5.52 -8.49
N THR A 5 -19.01 -6.16 -8.28
CA THR A 5 -18.02 -5.63 -7.35
C THR A 5 -16.99 -4.73 -8.02
N GLU A 6 -17.04 -4.62 -9.34
CA GLU A 6 -16.04 -3.82 -10.04
C GLU A 6 -15.89 -2.39 -9.56
N PRO A 7 -16.99 -1.66 -9.32
CA PRO A 7 -16.83 -0.28 -8.88
C PRO A 7 -16.08 -0.15 -7.56
N PHE A 8 -16.18 -1.18 -6.71
CA PHE A 8 -15.52 -1.14 -5.41
C PHE A 8 -14.09 -1.63 -5.46
N LEU A 9 -13.74 -2.38 -6.51
CA LEU A 9 -12.40 -2.95 -6.65
C LEU A 9 -11.61 -2.29 -7.76
N ASP A 10 -12.06 -1.12 -8.20
CA ASP A 10 -11.38 -0.38 -9.25
C ASP A 10 -9.98 0.03 -8.78
N PRO A 11 -8.91 -0.50 -9.41
CA PRO A 11 -7.56 -0.16 -8.96
C PRO A 11 -7.25 1.32 -9.09
N VAL A 12 -7.77 1.96 -10.13
CA VAL A 12 -7.51 3.38 -10.32
C VAL A 12 -8.11 4.18 -9.17
N PHE A 13 -9.31 3.82 -8.75
CA PHE A 13 -9.95 4.49 -7.64
C PHE A 13 -9.19 4.24 -6.34
N LEU A 14 -8.78 2.99 -6.12
CA LEU A 14 -8.06 2.64 -4.90
C LEU A 14 -6.77 3.43 -4.75
N CYS A 15 -6.08 3.68 -5.86
CA CYS A 15 -4.83 4.41 -5.80
C CYS A 15 -5.02 5.89 -5.50
N LYS A 16 -6.24 6.39 -5.56
CA LYS A 16 -6.52 7.77 -5.21
C LYS A 16 -6.81 7.95 -3.73
N LEU A 17 -6.97 6.86 -3.00
CA LEU A 17 -7.26 6.94 -1.58
C LEU A 17 -6.02 7.31 -0.80
N ILE A 18 -6.18 8.28 0.08
CA ILE A 18 -5.10 8.77 0.93
C ILE A 18 -5.63 8.79 2.36
N VAL A 19 -4.93 8.11 3.26
CA VAL A 19 -5.41 7.89 4.62
C VAL A 19 -4.36 8.36 5.62
N GLY A 20 -4.81 9.07 6.65
CA GLY A 20 -3.92 9.53 7.70
C GLY A 20 -3.42 8.40 8.58
N ILE A 21 -2.28 8.64 9.22
CA ILE A 21 -1.63 7.59 10.00
C ILE A 21 -2.52 7.07 11.13
N GLY A 22 -3.33 7.94 11.73
CA GLY A 22 -4.23 7.49 12.79
C GLY A 22 -5.25 6.50 12.29
N GLU A 23 -5.86 6.79 11.14
CA GLU A 23 -6.83 5.87 10.56
C GLU A 23 -6.16 4.60 10.06
N VAL A 24 -4.95 4.73 9.49
CA VAL A 24 -4.23 3.55 9.04
C VAL A 24 -3.98 2.61 10.21
N ALA A 25 -3.56 3.16 11.35
CA ALA A 25 -3.33 2.33 12.53
C ALA A 25 -4.61 1.62 12.96
N GLN A 26 -5.74 2.31 12.88
CA GLN A 26 -7.01 1.70 13.26
C GLN A 26 -7.41 0.58 12.33
N ILE A 27 -7.32 0.80 11.02
CA ILE A 27 -7.80 -0.21 10.08
C ILE A 27 -6.86 -1.38 9.93
N THR A 28 -5.57 -1.17 10.16
CA THR A 28 -4.59 -2.27 10.02
C THR A 28 -4.30 -2.97 11.34
N GLY A 29 -4.56 -2.31 12.46
CA GLY A 29 -4.19 -2.85 13.74
C GLY A 29 -2.71 -2.71 14.04
N ILE A 30 -2.00 -1.93 13.24
CA ILE A 30 -0.57 -1.72 13.44
C ILE A 30 -0.37 -0.43 14.24
N PRO A 31 0.37 -0.48 15.35
CA PRO A 31 0.59 0.72 16.15
C PRO A 31 1.28 1.82 15.36
N ILE A 32 0.91 3.06 15.64
CA ILE A 32 1.50 4.21 14.96
C ILE A 32 3.01 4.19 15.07
N ARG A 33 3.52 3.83 16.25
CA ARG A 33 4.95 3.78 16.47
C ARG A 33 5.64 2.83 15.49
N GLN A 34 5.01 1.70 15.22
CA GLN A 34 5.58 0.73 14.30
C GLN A 34 5.53 1.22 12.86
N ILE A 35 4.44 1.88 12.49
CA ILE A 35 4.34 2.45 11.15
C ILE A 35 5.46 3.46 10.94
N ARG A 36 5.69 4.33 11.91
CA ARG A 36 6.75 5.32 11.82
C ARG A 36 8.12 4.66 11.72
N TYR A 37 8.33 3.59 12.47
CA TYR A 37 9.59 2.87 12.44
C TYR A 37 9.85 2.30 11.04
N TRP A 38 8.83 1.70 10.43
CA TRP A 38 9.00 1.16 9.09
C TRP A 38 9.26 2.25 8.07
N GLU A 39 8.66 3.39 8.25
CA GLU A 39 8.91 4.50 7.35
C GLU A 39 10.34 5.03 7.53
N ASP A 40 10.79 5.13 8.77
CA ASP A 40 12.15 5.57 9.04
C ASP A 40 13.18 4.63 8.44
N LYS A 41 12.86 3.36 8.36
CA LYS A 41 13.74 2.39 7.74
C LYS A 41 13.62 2.38 6.22
N GLY A 42 12.74 3.16 5.66
CA GLY A 42 12.59 3.24 4.22
C GLY A 42 11.76 2.13 3.61
N ILE A 43 11.09 1.33 4.43
CA ILE A 43 10.29 0.22 3.93
C ILE A 43 8.99 0.70 3.33
N ILE A 44 8.41 1.72 3.92
CA ILE A 44 7.20 2.35 3.41
C ILE A 44 7.44 3.84 3.30
N LYS A 45 6.58 4.53 2.56
CA LYS A 45 6.70 5.97 2.35
C LYS A 45 5.36 6.65 2.59
N SER A 46 5.41 7.84 3.16
CA SER A 46 4.22 8.67 3.26
C SER A 46 4.21 9.64 2.09
N LEU A 47 3.04 10.23 1.86
CA LEU A 47 2.89 11.24 0.83
C LEU A 47 3.18 12.63 1.34
N THR A 48 3.20 12.80 2.65
CA THR A 48 3.45 14.09 3.27
C THR A 48 4.95 14.31 3.41
N GLU A 49 5.43 15.42 2.90
CA GLU A 49 6.86 15.74 3.00
C GLU A 49 7.19 16.65 4.16
N GLU A 50 6.19 17.20 4.82
CA GLU A 50 6.41 18.12 5.94
C GLU A 50 6.67 17.32 7.20
N GLU A 51 7.80 17.60 7.81
CA GLU A 51 8.14 16.95 9.06
C GLU A 51 7.20 17.39 10.18
N GLY A 52 6.89 16.44 11.05
CA GLY A 52 6.08 16.75 12.20
C GLY A 52 4.61 16.92 11.92
N LYS A 53 4.20 16.73 10.68
CA LYS A 53 2.80 16.86 10.32
C LYS A 53 2.15 15.49 10.23
N ASN A 54 0.84 15.49 10.08
CA ASN A 54 0.08 14.25 9.95
C ASN A 54 0.54 13.53 8.69
N ARG A 55 1.08 12.35 8.88
CA ARG A 55 1.54 11.56 7.75
C ARG A 55 0.35 10.89 7.09
N ARG A 56 0.40 10.82 5.78
CA ARG A 56 -0.65 10.23 4.97
C ARG A 56 -0.06 9.18 4.06
N TYR A 57 -0.83 8.14 3.80
CA TYR A 57 -0.35 7.01 3.03
C TYR A 57 -1.36 6.65 1.97
N ASP A 58 -0.84 6.26 0.81
CA ASP A 58 -1.70 5.80 -0.27
C ASP A 58 -1.96 4.31 -0.12
N TYR A 59 -2.80 3.79 -1.02
CA TYR A 59 -3.21 2.39 -0.94
C TYR A 59 -2.02 1.44 -1.02
N VAL A 60 -1.08 1.71 -1.91
CA VAL A 60 0.07 0.82 -2.09
C VAL A 60 0.86 0.68 -0.81
N ASN A 61 1.12 1.79 -0.13
CA ASN A 61 1.90 1.74 1.09
C ASN A 61 1.13 1.11 2.24
N ILE A 62 -0.19 1.31 2.29
CA ILE A 62 -1.00 0.63 3.29
C ILE A 62 -0.98 -0.88 3.03
N LYS A 63 -1.03 -1.26 1.77
CA LYS A 63 -0.97 -2.68 1.43
C LYS A 63 0.38 -3.27 1.81
N LYS A 64 1.46 -2.52 1.62
CA LYS A 64 2.77 -2.96 2.07
C LYS A 64 2.77 -3.25 3.57
N MET A 65 2.18 -2.35 4.35
CA MET A 65 2.11 -2.53 5.79
C MET A 65 1.41 -3.82 6.17
N LEU A 66 0.28 -4.09 5.53
CA LEU A 66 -0.46 -5.31 5.83
C LEU A 66 0.33 -6.55 5.47
N MET A 67 1.03 -6.52 4.34
CA MET A 67 1.82 -7.66 3.93
C MET A 67 3.01 -7.88 4.84
N ILE A 68 3.67 -6.80 5.27
CA ILE A 68 4.76 -6.92 6.24
C ILE A 68 4.24 -7.58 7.51
N LYS A 69 3.10 -7.12 7.99
CA LYS A 69 2.52 -7.67 9.21
C LYS A 69 2.28 -9.17 9.06
N LEU A 70 1.74 -9.58 7.92
CA LEU A 70 1.51 -11.00 7.67
C LEU A 70 2.80 -11.81 7.72
N PHE A 71 3.85 -11.33 7.07
CA PHE A 71 5.12 -12.06 7.08
C PHE A 71 5.73 -12.11 8.47
N LEU A 72 5.63 -11.03 9.23
CA LEU A 72 6.13 -11.03 10.60
C LEU A 72 5.35 -12.04 11.44
N ASP A 73 4.04 -12.11 11.25
CA ASP A 73 3.21 -13.06 11.97
C ASP A 73 3.59 -14.50 11.63
N GLU A 74 4.09 -14.72 10.41
CA GLU A 74 4.53 -16.04 9.99
C GLU A 74 5.94 -16.36 10.46
N GLY A 75 6.60 -15.43 11.13
CA GLY A 75 7.91 -15.70 11.72
C GLY A 75 9.09 -15.16 10.95
N PHE A 76 8.87 -14.44 9.86
CA PHE A 76 9.99 -13.84 9.12
C PHE A 76 10.51 -12.61 9.86
N THR A 77 11.81 -12.34 9.66
CA THR A 77 12.38 -11.11 10.17
C THR A 77 11.86 -9.92 9.37
N LEU A 78 12.00 -8.75 9.95
CA LEU A 78 11.56 -7.54 9.26
C LEU A 78 12.30 -7.36 7.93
N ASP A 79 13.61 -7.58 7.93
CA ASP A 79 14.40 -7.41 6.70
C ASP A 79 13.91 -8.36 5.62
N THR A 80 13.67 -9.61 5.96
CA THR A 80 13.19 -10.59 4.99
C THR A 80 11.78 -10.23 4.53
N ALA A 81 10.93 -9.83 5.47
CA ALA A 81 9.57 -9.41 5.11
C ALA A 81 9.59 -8.24 4.13
N ALA A 82 10.49 -7.28 4.37
CA ALA A 82 10.57 -6.11 3.50
C ALA A 82 10.95 -6.50 2.07
N VAL A 83 11.90 -7.43 1.94
CA VAL A 83 12.31 -7.89 0.61
C VAL A 83 11.16 -8.60 -0.09
N LYS A 84 10.48 -9.50 0.63
CA LYS A 84 9.37 -10.24 0.03
C LYS A 84 8.23 -9.32 -0.38
N VAL A 85 7.94 -8.34 0.45
CA VAL A 85 6.87 -7.39 0.15
C VAL A 85 7.24 -6.56 -1.06
N GLN A 86 8.50 -6.12 -1.13
CA GLN A 86 8.91 -5.28 -2.26
C GLN A 86 8.77 -6.04 -3.58
N GLU A 87 9.11 -7.33 -3.58
CA GLU A 87 8.96 -8.13 -4.78
C GLU A 87 7.51 -8.22 -5.22
N ARG A 88 6.61 -8.43 -4.27
CA ARG A 88 5.19 -8.54 -4.58
C ARG A 88 4.61 -7.20 -5.02
N ILE A 89 5.05 -6.13 -4.40
CA ILE A 89 4.56 -4.80 -4.76
C ILE A 89 5.02 -4.42 -6.16
N THR A 90 6.26 -4.75 -6.50
CA THR A 90 6.76 -4.47 -7.84
C THR A 90 5.90 -5.18 -8.89
N PHE A 91 5.60 -6.45 -8.64
CA PHE A 91 4.74 -7.20 -9.54
C PHE A 91 3.36 -6.57 -9.63
N PHE A 92 2.82 -6.16 -8.51
CA PHE A 92 1.50 -5.52 -8.46
C PHE A 92 1.50 -4.22 -9.25
N GLU A 93 2.53 -3.41 -9.05
CA GLU A 93 2.60 -2.12 -9.74
C GLU A 93 2.72 -2.29 -11.25
N GLU A 94 3.50 -3.27 -11.68
CA GLU A 94 3.62 -3.55 -13.10
C GLU A 94 2.30 -4.00 -13.70
N THR A 95 1.61 -4.87 -12.99
CA THR A 95 0.31 -5.35 -13.44
C THR A 95 -0.69 -4.21 -13.48
N PHE A 96 -0.67 -3.37 -12.45
CA PHE A 96 -1.57 -2.24 -12.35
C PHE A 96 -1.35 -1.26 -13.49
N GLN A 97 -0.09 -1.01 -13.82
CA GLN A 97 0.24 -0.12 -14.92
C GLN A 97 -0.26 -0.68 -16.23
N LYS A 98 -0.11 -1.99 -16.43
CA LYS A 98 -0.62 -2.61 -17.65
C LYS A 98 -2.13 -2.47 -17.74
N LEU A 99 -2.83 -2.59 -16.63
CA LEU A 99 -4.28 -2.41 -16.62
C LEU A 99 -4.66 -0.98 -16.99
N GLN A 100 -3.91 -0.02 -16.50
CA GLN A 100 -4.17 1.37 -16.84
C GLN A 100 -3.93 1.63 -18.33
N GLU A 101 -2.87 1.07 -18.85
CA GLU A 101 -2.56 1.23 -20.28
C GLU A 101 -3.63 0.59 -21.17
N ALA A 102 -4.08 -0.60 -20.76
CA ALA A 102 -5.14 -1.26 -21.50
C ALA A 102 -6.42 -0.45 -21.48
N SER A 103 -6.73 0.13 -20.32
CA SER A 103 -7.91 0.97 -20.18
C SER A 103 -7.81 2.20 -21.07
N ALA A 104 -6.62 2.80 -21.11
CA ALA A 104 -6.41 3.99 -21.94
C ALA A 104 -6.56 3.69 -23.40
N THR A 105 -6.09 2.53 -23.86
CA THR A 105 -6.21 2.18 -25.26
C THR A 105 -7.62 1.77 -25.64
N ASN A 106 -8.44 1.47 -24.67
CA ASN A 106 -9.81 1.03 -24.94
C ASN A 106 -10.83 2.15 -24.85
N THR A 107 -10.38 3.38 -24.82
CA THR A 107 -11.30 4.50 -24.63
C THR A 107 -11.71 5.15 -25.93
N ASP A 108 -11.88 4.47 -26.92
CA ASP A 108 -12.30 5.08 -28.19
C ASP A 108 -13.74 5.50 -28.20
#